data_0e24b2eb24c558eaa8c0f1b37c6bdc52
#
_entry.id   0e24b2eb24c558eaa8c0f1b37c6bdc52
#
_cell.length_a   1.000
_cell.length_b   1.000
_cell.length_c   1.000
_cell.angle_alpha   90.00
_cell.angle_beta   90.00
_cell.angle_gamma   90.00
#
_symmetry.space_group_name_H-M   'P 1'
#
loop_
_entity.id
_entity.type
_entity.pdbx_description
1 polymer ?
#
loop_
_entity_poly.entity_id
_entity_poly.type
_entity_poly.pdbx_seq_one_letter_code
_entity_poly.pdbx_strand_id
1 'polypeptide(L)'
;MKNSIKFCAVALSSFLFACLHSNAQTTTKTETYGSGIRLSIGAEAGIPVGSLKDAYDWNLGGSVQADFPIVKDQFFATINSGYNNFFAKNGSASNDLHLIPLKAGLKYFPVKCFYVQGEAGASFLTNKNSISADKSAVFVYAPQVGVLLNIGGNNYIDAGFRFEGNTKFYDGGKTNNFLGLRIAYAFNL
;
A
#
# COMPACT_ATOMS: atom_id res chain seq x y z
N MET A 1 18.03 -18.66 -0.28
CA MET A 1 16.99 -18.24 -1.22
C MET A 1 15.83 -19.23 -1.41
N LYS A 2 16.04 -20.56 -1.44
CA LYS A 2 14.95 -21.56 -1.61
C LYS A 2 13.92 -21.60 -0.46
N ASN A 3 14.29 -21.27 0.77
CA ASN A 3 13.38 -21.33 1.92
C ASN A 3 12.47 -20.10 2.04
N SER A 4 12.93 -18.92 1.62
CA SER A 4 12.12 -17.70 1.65
C SER A 4 10.92 -17.76 0.70
N ILE A 5 11.07 -18.40 -0.46
CA ILE A 5 9.99 -18.59 -1.44
C ILE A 5 8.90 -19.52 -0.88
N LYS A 6 9.30 -20.56 -0.11
CA LYS A 6 8.34 -21.47 0.52
C LYS A 6 7.53 -20.78 1.63
N PHE A 7 8.14 -19.89 2.42
CA PHE A 7 7.43 -19.09 3.44
C PHE A 7 6.42 -18.11 2.82
N CYS A 8 6.79 -17.42 1.72
CA CYS A 8 5.85 -16.56 1.01
C CYS A 8 4.68 -17.33 0.40
N ALA A 9 4.92 -18.53 -0.16
CA ALA A 9 3.86 -19.35 -0.72
C ALA A 9 2.90 -19.88 0.35
N VAL A 10 3.42 -20.28 1.51
CA VAL A 10 2.60 -20.74 2.65
C VAL A 10 1.79 -19.58 3.26
N ALA A 11 2.38 -18.40 3.40
CA ALA A 11 1.66 -17.23 3.88
C ALA A 11 0.55 -16.81 2.92
N LEU A 12 0.79 -16.84 1.61
CA LEU A 12 -0.21 -16.52 0.59
C LEU A 12 -1.34 -17.55 0.56
N SER A 13 -1.03 -18.85 0.73
CA SER A 13 -2.04 -19.91 0.76
C SER A 13 -2.92 -19.84 2.02
N SER A 14 -2.37 -19.55 3.19
CA SER A 14 -3.14 -19.37 4.42
C SER A 14 -4.05 -18.14 4.37
N PHE A 15 -3.62 -17.07 3.70
CA PHE A 15 -4.47 -15.87 3.47
C PHE A 15 -5.65 -16.17 2.52
N LEU A 16 -5.43 -16.94 1.45
CA LEU A 16 -6.50 -17.39 0.55
C LEU A 16 -7.49 -18.32 1.27
N PHE A 17 -6.99 -19.18 2.16
CA PHE A 17 -7.83 -20.10 2.94
C PHE A 17 -8.75 -19.37 3.92
N ALA A 18 -8.29 -18.27 4.54
CA ALA A 18 -9.10 -17.43 5.42
C ALA A 18 -10.31 -16.79 4.68
N CYS A 19 -10.14 -16.41 3.41
CA CYS A 19 -11.21 -15.88 2.57
C CYS A 19 -12.30 -16.92 2.24
N LEU A 20 -11.93 -18.20 2.13
CA LEU A 20 -12.88 -19.26 1.81
C LEU A 20 -13.77 -19.66 3.01
N HIS A 21 -13.27 -19.50 4.24
CA HIS A 21 -13.99 -19.89 5.46
C HIS A 21 -14.96 -18.82 5.95
N SER A 22 -14.83 -17.55 5.53
CA SER A 22 -15.75 -16.46 5.93
C SER A 22 -17.17 -16.62 5.38
N ASN A 23 -17.40 -17.56 4.46
CA ASN A 23 -18.72 -17.81 3.86
C ASN A 23 -19.51 -18.96 4.53
N ALA A 24 -18.98 -19.60 5.58
CA ALA A 24 -19.57 -20.83 6.14
C ALA A 24 -20.64 -20.61 7.21
N GLN A 25 -20.87 -19.39 7.68
CA GLN A 25 -21.81 -19.14 8.79
C GLN A 25 -22.64 -17.86 8.62
N THR A 26 -23.29 -17.64 7.48
CA THR A 26 -24.37 -16.65 7.48
C THR A 26 -25.38 -16.94 6.39
N THR A 27 -26.63 -17.07 6.81
CA THR A 27 -27.87 -16.97 6.03
C THR A 27 -27.72 -15.96 4.89
N THR A 28 -28.11 -16.37 3.70
CA THR A 28 -28.13 -15.64 2.42
C THR A 28 -28.58 -14.18 2.53
N LYS A 29 -27.72 -13.30 3.03
CA LYS A 29 -27.70 -11.91 2.63
C LYS A 29 -26.65 -11.83 1.54
N THR A 30 -27.07 -11.53 0.32
CA THR A 30 -26.18 -11.07 -0.74
C THR A 30 -25.46 -9.85 -0.19
N GLU A 31 -24.25 -10.05 0.36
CA GLU A 31 -23.43 -8.95 0.82
C GLU A 31 -22.96 -8.20 -0.43
N THR A 32 -23.73 -7.22 -0.81
CA THR A 32 -23.34 -6.23 -1.82
C THR A 32 -22.23 -5.42 -1.20
N TYR A 33 -21.00 -5.55 -1.69
CA TYR A 33 -19.94 -4.58 -1.39
C TYR A 33 -20.42 -3.21 -1.87
N GLY A 34 -20.87 -2.39 -0.95
CA GLY A 34 -21.66 -1.18 -1.12
C GLY A 34 -21.41 -0.43 -2.43
N SER A 35 -22.49 -0.02 -3.07
CA SER A 35 -22.47 0.77 -4.31
C SER A 35 -21.94 2.20 -4.13
N GLY A 36 -21.42 2.51 -2.94
CA GLY A 36 -20.91 3.84 -2.56
C GLY A 36 -19.40 3.99 -2.65
N ILE A 37 -18.96 5.21 -2.44
CA ILE A 37 -17.54 5.54 -2.28
C ILE A 37 -17.05 4.88 -0.99
N ARG A 38 -15.92 4.18 -1.06
CA ARG A 38 -15.26 3.62 0.12
C ARG A 38 -14.09 4.51 0.53
N LEU A 39 -14.09 4.93 1.77
CA LEU A 39 -12.97 5.65 2.37
C LEU A 39 -12.20 4.72 3.30
N SER A 40 -10.87 4.86 3.33
CA SER A 40 -10.03 4.12 4.26
C SER A 40 -8.92 4.98 4.84
N ILE A 41 -8.60 4.73 6.10
CA ILE A 41 -7.46 5.33 6.81
C ILE A 41 -6.63 4.21 7.41
N GLY A 42 -5.32 4.23 7.23
CA GLY A 42 -4.46 3.13 7.64
C GLY A 42 -3.06 3.54 8.02
N ALA A 43 -2.43 2.63 8.78
CA ALA A 43 -1.00 2.66 9.06
C ALA A 43 -0.24 1.83 8.01
N GLU A 44 0.97 2.25 7.74
CA GLU A 44 1.88 1.62 6.78
C GLU A 44 3.23 1.41 7.43
N ALA A 45 3.82 0.24 7.22
CA ALA A 45 5.18 -0.05 7.61
C ALA A 45 5.89 -0.79 6.49
N GLY A 46 7.18 -0.56 6.30
CA GLY A 46 7.89 -1.19 5.20
C GLY A 46 9.39 -1.26 5.40
N ILE A 47 10.01 -1.98 4.50
CA ILE A 47 11.46 -2.17 4.44
C ILE A 47 12.00 -1.69 3.09
N PRO A 48 13.02 -0.82 3.09
CA PRO A 48 13.73 -0.42 1.89
C PRO A 48 14.35 -1.61 1.17
N VAL A 49 14.34 -1.56 -0.16
CA VAL A 49 14.99 -2.56 -1.02
C VAL A 49 15.87 -1.89 -2.07
N GLY A 50 16.75 -2.66 -2.71
CA GLY A 50 17.69 -2.12 -3.68
C GLY A 50 18.70 -1.17 -3.02
N SER A 51 18.94 0.00 -3.62
CA SER A 51 19.89 0.99 -3.11
C SER A 51 19.38 1.74 -1.85
N LEU A 52 18.09 1.84 -1.64
CA LEU A 52 17.53 2.54 -0.50
C LEU A 52 17.86 1.85 0.83
N LYS A 53 17.99 0.51 0.83
CA LYS A 53 18.38 -0.28 2.01
C LYS A 53 19.79 0.04 2.53
N ASP A 54 20.64 0.68 1.73
CA ASP A 54 22.00 1.00 2.14
C ASP A 54 22.02 2.19 3.11
N ALA A 55 21.02 3.09 3.01
CA ALA A 55 20.90 4.30 3.81
C ALA A 55 19.80 4.22 4.89
N TYR A 56 18.77 3.41 4.70
CA TYR A 56 17.58 3.34 5.56
C TYR A 56 17.27 1.91 5.99
N ASP A 57 16.81 1.75 7.24
CA ASP A 57 16.49 0.44 7.82
C ASP A 57 15.02 0.05 7.60
N TRP A 58 14.08 0.95 7.87
CA TRP A 58 12.65 0.72 7.77
C TRP A 58 11.89 2.04 7.57
N ASN A 59 10.62 1.95 7.24
CA ASN A 59 9.75 3.13 7.22
C ASN A 59 8.44 2.86 7.97
N LEU A 60 7.88 3.95 8.48
CA LEU A 60 6.55 3.99 9.08
C LEU A 60 5.79 5.18 8.50
N GLY A 61 4.50 4.97 8.30
CA GLY A 61 3.65 6.01 7.75
C GLY A 61 2.18 5.77 8.01
N GLY A 62 1.38 6.66 7.43
CA GLY A 62 -0.06 6.54 7.40
C GLY A 62 -0.61 7.05 6.08
N SER A 63 -1.76 6.52 5.68
CA SER A 63 -2.41 6.94 4.44
C SER A 63 -3.94 6.98 4.55
N VAL A 64 -4.51 7.82 3.71
CA VAL A 64 -5.95 7.85 3.43
C VAL A 64 -6.17 7.48 1.96
N GLN A 65 -7.22 6.72 1.68
CA GLN A 65 -7.57 6.32 0.34
C GLN A 65 -9.07 6.40 0.13
N ALA A 66 -9.47 6.86 -1.06
CA ALA A 66 -10.84 6.82 -1.54
C ALA A 66 -10.92 5.89 -2.74
N ASP A 67 -11.87 4.94 -2.69
CA ASP A 67 -12.18 4.00 -3.77
C ASP A 67 -13.54 4.39 -4.37
N PHE A 68 -13.55 4.72 -5.66
CA PHE A 68 -14.72 5.12 -6.43
C PHE A 68 -15.15 3.94 -7.31
N PRO A 69 -16.36 3.39 -7.18
CA PRO A 69 -16.80 2.25 -7.97
C PRO A 69 -16.96 2.65 -9.45
N ILE A 70 -16.27 1.94 -10.35
CA ILE A 70 -16.44 2.04 -11.81
C ILE A 70 -17.37 0.92 -12.29
N VAL A 71 -17.05 -0.31 -11.85
CA VAL A 71 -17.92 -1.49 -12.05
C VAL A 71 -18.23 -2.03 -10.67
N LYS A 72 -19.51 -2.14 -10.36
CA LYS A 72 -20.00 -2.59 -9.06
C LYS A 72 -19.31 -3.89 -8.66
N ASP A 73 -18.79 -3.90 -7.43
CA ASP A 73 -18.16 -5.04 -6.76
C ASP A 73 -16.86 -5.56 -7.41
N GLN A 74 -16.41 -5.00 -8.54
CA GLN A 74 -15.25 -5.51 -9.26
C GLN A 74 -14.15 -4.48 -9.49
N PHE A 75 -14.49 -3.29 -10.01
CA PHE A 75 -13.52 -2.28 -10.42
C PHE A 75 -13.76 -0.95 -9.71
N PHE A 76 -12.68 -0.41 -9.16
CA PHE A 76 -12.68 0.89 -8.49
C PHE A 76 -11.53 1.75 -9.01
N ALA A 77 -11.80 3.03 -9.24
CA ALA A 77 -10.75 4.04 -9.30
C ALA A 77 -10.31 4.38 -7.88
N THR A 78 -9.01 4.58 -7.66
CA THR A 78 -8.47 4.91 -6.34
C THR A 78 -7.75 6.24 -6.36
N ILE A 79 -7.86 6.99 -5.26
CA ILE A 79 -7.00 8.13 -4.95
C ILE A 79 -6.44 7.87 -3.55
N ASN A 80 -5.12 7.94 -3.45
CA ASN A 80 -4.39 7.66 -2.21
C ASN A 80 -3.43 8.81 -1.92
N SER A 81 -3.39 9.25 -0.67
CA SER A 81 -2.38 10.17 -0.15
C SER A 81 -1.94 9.72 1.22
N GLY A 82 -0.69 10.01 1.59
CA GLY A 82 -0.15 9.59 2.86
C GLY A 82 1.08 10.37 3.27
N TYR A 83 1.68 9.91 4.34
CA TYR A 83 2.96 10.36 4.84
C TYR A 83 3.81 9.16 5.21
N ASN A 84 5.04 9.11 4.72
CA ASN A 84 6.01 8.06 5.00
C ASN A 84 7.29 8.66 5.54
N ASN A 85 7.73 8.20 6.70
CA ASN A 85 9.03 8.49 7.28
C ASN A 85 9.95 7.28 7.16
N PHE A 86 11.10 7.44 6.51
CA PHE A 86 12.16 6.44 6.41
C PHE A 86 13.24 6.78 7.42
N PHE A 87 13.51 5.85 8.32
CA PHE A 87 14.49 6.01 9.39
C PHE A 87 15.88 5.66 8.86
N ALA A 88 16.79 6.64 8.99
CA ALA A 88 18.17 6.47 8.58
C ALA A 88 18.89 5.42 9.43
N LYS A 89 19.78 4.67 8.81
CA LYS A 89 20.63 3.70 9.53
C LYS A 89 21.56 4.38 10.50
N ASN A 90 21.73 3.77 11.68
CA ASN A 90 22.74 4.19 12.64
C ASN A 90 24.14 4.14 12.00
N GLY A 91 24.84 5.29 12.01
CA GLY A 91 26.17 5.43 11.43
C GLY A 91 26.18 5.75 9.92
N SER A 92 25.02 5.92 9.27
CA SER A 92 24.96 6.53 7.95
C SER A 92 25.02 8.06 8.07
N ALA A 93 25.60 8.73 7.07
CA ALA A 93 25.58 10.19 6.98
C ALA A 93 24.22 10.73 6.48
N SER A 94 23.20 9.88 6.36
CA SER A 94 21.88 10.22 5.86
C SER A 94 20.97 10.67 6.99
N ASN A 95 20.17 11.71 6.72
CA ASN A 95 19.06 12.11 7.60
C ASN A 95 17.80 11.30 7.22
N ASP A 96 16.82 11.26 8.12
CA ASP A 96 15.52 10.67 7.86
C ASP A 96 14.88 11.27 6.60
N LEU A 97 14.20 10.44 5.83
CA LEU A 97 13.56 10.82 4.57
C LEU A 97 12.04 10.88 4.75
N HIS A 98 11.47 12.05 4.51
CA HIS A 98 10.04 12.30 4.67
C HIS A 98 9.36 12.50 3.31
N LEU A 99 8.39 11.64 3.00
CA LEU A 99 7.67 11.65 1.72
C LEU A 99 6.17 11.81 1.94
N ILE A 100 5.55 12.63 1.09
CA ILE A 100 4.10 12.73 0.94
C ILE A 100 3.74 12.25 -0.48
N PRO A 101 3.34 10.97 -0.65
CA PRO A 101 2.84 10.48 -1.92
C PRO A 101 1.41 10.97 -2.18
N LEU A 102 1.12 11.30 -3.44
CA LEU A 102 -0.22 11.48 -3.98
C LEU A 102 -0.34 10.60 -5.22
N LYS A 103 -1.19 9.60 -5.16
CA LYS A 103 -1.32 8.55 -6.18
C LYS A 103 -2.76 8.37 -6.60
N ALA A 104 -2.97 8.04 -7.87
CA ALA A 104 -4.23 7.58 -8.40
C ALA A 104 -4.03 6.22 -9.09
N GLY A 105 -5.07 5.40 -9.15
CA GLY A 105 -4.94 4.07 -9.73
C GLY A 105 -6.25 3.33 -9.89
N LEU A 106 -6.12 2.03 -10.07
CA LEU A 106 -7.22 1.11 -10.23
C LEU A 106 -7.07 -0.06 -9.26
N LYS A 107 -8.18 -0.46 -8.65
CA LYS A 107 -8.31 -1.63 -7.78
C LYS A 107 -9.30 -2.60 -8.42
N TYR A 108 -8.90 -3.86 -8.56
CA TYR A 108 -9.70 -4.93 -9.13
C TYR A 108 -9.85 -6.08 -8.14
N PHE A 109 -11.07 -6.57 -7.98
CA PHE A 109 -11.42 -7.71 -7.13
C PHE A 109 -11.70 -8.94 -8.01
N PRO A 110 -10.71 -9.84 -8.24
CA PRO A 110 -10.96 -11.12 -8.92
C PRO A 110 -11.87 -12.05 -8.12
N VAL A 111 -11.83 -11.95 -6.79
CA VAL A 111 -12.74 -12.61 -5.84
C VAL A 111 -13.13 -11.64 -4.74
N LYS A 112 -14.26 -11.92 -4.07
CA LYS A 112 -14.92 -10.97 -3.13
C LYS A 112 -14.02 -10.29 -2.11
N CYS A 113 -13.02 -10.96 -1.56
CA CYS A 113 -12.18 -10.37 -0.51
C CYS A 113 -10.75 -10.05 -0.96
N PHE A 114 -10.27 -10.63 -2.06
CA PHE A 114 -8.92 -10.42 -2.56
C PHE A 114 -8.91 -9.39 -3.67
N TYR A 115 -7.96 -8.47 -3.63
CA TYR A 115 -7.79 -7.47 -4.67
C TYR A 115 -6.35 -7.37 -5.17
N VAL A 116 -6.22 -6.91 -6.40
CA VAL A 116 -5.01 -6.38 -6.99
C VAL A 116 -5.22 -4.91 -7.29
N GLN A 117 -4.22 -4.09 -7.02
CA GLN A 117 -4.28 -2.64 -7.19
C GLN A 117 -2.99 -2.13 -7.82
N GLY A 118 -3.10 -1.20 -8.75
CA GLY A 118 -1.97 -0.49 -9.31
C GLY A 118 -2.20 1.01 -9.19
N GLU A 119 -1.25 1.72 -8.61
CA GLU A 119 -1.29 3.18 -8.44
C GLU A 119 -0.05 3.83 -9.03
N ALA A 120 -0.19 5.05 -9.49
CA ALA A 120 0.91 5.90 -9.92
C ALA A 120 0.61 7.36 -9.58
N GLY A 121 1.66 8.17 -9.45
CA GLY A 121 1.51 9.58 -9.11
C GLY A 121 2.82 10.29 -8.83
N ALA A 122 2.79 11.23 -7.90
CA ALA A 122 3.94 12.00 -7.46
C ALA A 122 4.18 11.80 -5.96
N SER A 123 5.44 11.67 -5.58
CA SER A 123 5.90 11.66 -4.20
C SER A 123 6.65 12.95 -3.92
N PHE A 124 6.19 13.72 -2.95
CA PHE A 124 6.75 15.01 -2.57
C PHE A 124 7.69 14.85 -1.38
N LEU A 125 8.86 15.43 -1.51
CA LEU A 125 9.89 15.44 -0.48
C LEU A 125 9.69 16.65 0.44
N THR A 126 9.43 16.42 1.72
CA THR A 126 9.16 17.52 2.67
C THR A 126 10.42 18.07 3.32
N ASN A 127 11.49 17.27 3.42
CA ASN A 127 12.77 17.67 4.04
C ASN A 127 13.91 17.82 3.03
N LYS A 128 13.62 18.36 1.84
CA LYS A 128 14.57 18.53 0.73
C LYS A 128 15.91 19.14 1.14
N ASN A 129 15.89 20.19 1.96
CA ASN A 129 17.10 20.90 2.37
C ASN A 129 18.01 20.06 3.28
N SER A 130 17.43 19.18 4.09
CA SER A 130 18.16 18.30 5.02
C SER A 130 18.91 17.17 4.33
N ILE A 131 18.47 16.78 3.13
CA ILE A 131 19.08 15.70 2.36
C ILE A 131 19.69 16.16 1.05
N SER A 132 19.73 17.48 0.78
CA SER A 132 20.33 18.10 -0.42
C SER A 132 19.84 17.51 -1.74
N ALA A 133 18.53 17.16 -1.81
CA ALA A 133 17.96 16.59 -3.02
C ALA A 133 17.76 17.63 -4.13
N ASP A 134 18.00 17.26 -5.38
CA ASP A 134 17.81 18.14 -6.53
C ASP A 134 16.33 18.37 -6.84
N LYS A 135 15.48 17.33 -6.63
CA LYS A 135 14.06 17.32 -6.97
C LYS A 135 13.19 17.35 -5.72
N SER A 136 12.15 18.19 -5.73
CA SER A 136 11.15 18.26 -4.66
C SER A 136 10.03 17.25 -4.84
N ALA A 137 9.82 16.75 -6.06
CA ALA A 137 8.81 15.75 -6.40
C ALA A 137 9.38 14.76 -7.40
N VAL A 138 9.01 13.50 -7.24
CA VAL A 138 9.41 12.39 -8.12
C VAL A 138 8.20 11.55 -8.48
N PHE A 139 8.28 10.86 -9.61
CA PHE A 139 7.26 9.90 -10.00
C PHE A 139 7.30 8.68 -9.07
N VAL A 140 6.11 8.23 -8.65
CA VAL A 140 5.90 7.04 -7.81
C VAL A 140 4.94 6.09 -8.51
N TYR A 141 5.20 4.78 -8.38
CA TYR A 141 4.29 3.72 -8.79
C TYR A 141 4.23 2.65 -7.70
N ALA A 142 3.05 2.05 -7.53
CA ALA A 142 2.80 1.16 -6.40
C ALA A 142 1.84 0.03 -6.79
N PRO A 143 2.34 -1.10 -7.34
CA PRO A 143 1.56 -2.33 -7.40
C PRO A 143 1.35 -2.89 -5.98
N GLN A 144 0.11 -3.34 -5.72
CA GLN A 144 -0.34 -3.85 -4.42
C GLN A 144 -1.26 -5.05 -4.61
N VAL A 145 -1.18 -5.98 -3.70
CA VAL A 145 -2.16 -7.05 -3.52
C VAL A 145 -2.67 -7.01 -2.09
N GLY A 146 -3.93 -7.38 -1.88
CA GLY A 146 -4.48 -7.32 -0.53
C GLY A 146 -5.80 -8.02 -0.38
N VAL A 147 -6.32 -7.93 0.85
CA VAL A 147 -7.61 -8.46 1.22
C VAL A 147 -8.44 -7.39 1.90
N LEU A 148 -9.72 -7.40 1.59
CA LEU A 148 -10.72 -6.54 2.21
C LEU A 148 -11.70 -7.43 2.97
N LEU A 149 -11.65 -7.39 4.29
CA LEU A 149 -12.44 -8.24 5.19
C LEU A 149 -13.58 -7.42 5.78
N ASN A 150 -14.82 -7.86 5.54
CA ASN A 150 -15.98 -7.24 6.17
C ASN A 150 -15.99 -7.57 7.67
N ILE A 151 -16.13 -6.55 8.51
CA ILE A 151 -16.19 -6.67 9.98
C ILE A 151 -17.58 -6.32 10.54
N GLY A 152 -18.55 -6.14 9.65
CA GLY A 152 -19.95 -5.87 9.99
C GLY A 152 -20.47 -4.57 9.40
N GLY A 153 -21.69 -4.61 8.87
CA GLY A 153 -22.31 -3.48 8.20
C GLY A 153 -21.49 -3.00 7.01
N ASN A 154 -21.21 -1.70 6.94
CA ASN A 154 -20.45 -1.05 5.88
C ASN A 154 -18.94 -0.90 6.23
N ASN A 155 -18.44 -1.64 7.22
CA ASN A 155 -17.09 -1.50 7.75
C ASN A 155 -16.20 -2.67 7.35
N TYR A 156 -14.93 -2.38 7.07
CA TYR A 156 -13.96 -3.36 6.56
C TYR A 156 -12.58 -3.12 7.18
N ILE A 157 -11.79 -4.19 7.26
CA ILE A 157 -10.34 -4.12 7.43
C ILE A 157 -9.71 -4.38 6.06
N ASP A 158 -8.90 -3.45 5.60
CA ASP A 158 -8.10 -3.56 4.39
C ASP A 158 -6.65 -3.87 4.79
N ALA A 159 -6.15 -5.02 4.37
CA ALA A 159 -4.75 -5.42 4.59
C ALA A 159 -4.08 -5.67 3.24
N GLY A 160 -3.04 -4.90 2.95
CA GLY A 160 -2.35 -4.94 1.66
C GLY A 160 -0.84 -5.06 1.77
N PHE A 161 -0.25 -5.77 0.83
CA PHE A 161 1.19 -5.83 0.60
C PHE A 161 1.50 -5.07 -0.69
N ARG A 162 2.44 -4.12 -0.62
CA ARG A 162 2.77 -3.19 -1.68
C ARG A 162 4.27 -3.19 -1.97
N PHE A 163 4.60 -3.17 -3.25
CA PHE A 163 5.89 -2.68 -3.71
C PHE A 163 5.71 -1.22 -4.12
N GLU A 164 6.52 -0.31 -3.61
CA GLU A 164 6.50 1.08 -4.05
C GLU A 164 7.87 1.48 -4.62
N GLY A 165 7.87 2.00 -5.84
CA GLY A 165 9.05 2.49 -6.53
C GLY A 165 8.95 3.99 -6.76
N ASN A 166 9.94 4.74 -6.27
CA ASN A 166 10.11 6.16 -6.53
C ASN A 166 11.26 6.36 -7.50
N THR A 167 11.10 7.25 -8.47
CA THR A 167 12.19 7.64 -9.35
C THR A 167 13.27 8.40 -8.59
N LYS A 168 14.35 8.74 -9.25
CA LYS A 168 15.55 9.35 -8.66
C LYS A 168 15.29 10.73 -8.09
N PHE A 169 15.76 10.97 -6.87
CA PHE A 169 15.74 12.30 -6.21
C PHE A 169 16.92 13.19 -6.63
N TYR A 170 18.00 12.56 -7.14
CA TYR A 170 19.24 13.23 -7.56
C TYR A 170 19.55 12.91 -9.01
N ASP A 171 20.16 13.83 -9.74
CA ASP A 171 20.71 13.54 -11.07
C ASP A 171 21.90 12.58 -10.91
N GLY A 172 21.85 11.43 -11.62
CA GLY A 172 22.81 10.34 -11.44
C GLY A 172 22.49 9.36 -10.29
N GLY A 173 21.48 9.64 -9.44
CA GLY A 173 21.03 8.76 -8.37
C GLY A 173 20.38 7.47 -8.86
N LYS A 174 20.05 6.58 -7.92
CA LYS A 174 19.29 5.33 -8.15
C LYS A 174 17.83 5.51 -7.79
N THR A 175 16.97 4.58 -8.26
CA THR A 175 15.57 4.48 -7.85
C THR A 175 15.45 4.09 -6.38
N ASN A 176 14.44 4.60 -5.71
CA ASN A 176 14.20 4.38 -4.28
C ASN A 176 12.97 3.49 -4.13
N ASN A 177 13.20 2.24 -3.79
CA ASN A 177 12.15 1.23 -3.75
C ASN A 177 12.00 0.66 -2.33
N PHE A 178 10.77 0.30 -1.95
CA PHE A 178 10.51 -0.40 -0.69
C PHE A 178 9.33 -1.38 -0.82
N LEU A 179 9.31 -2.36 0.08
CA LEU A 179 8.20 -3.27 0.29
C LEU A 179 7.45 -2.79 1.52
N GLY A 180 6.14 -2.63 1.42
CA GLY A 180 5.29 -2.12 2.48
C GLY A 180 4.11 -3.02 2.78
N LEU A 181 3.71 -3.01 4.05
CA LEU A 181 2.44 -3.53 4.53
C LEU A 181 1.56 -2.35 4.91
N ARG A 182 0.29 -2.41 4.52
CA ARG A 182 -0.74 -1.46 4.90
C ARG A 182 -1.85 -2.19 5.64
N ILE A 183 -2.27 -1.66 6.79
CA ILE A 183 -3.47 -2.09 7.49
C ILE A 183 -4.34 -0.86 7.69
N ALA A 184 -5.58 -0.91 7.20
CA ALA A 184 -6.49 0.23 7.21
C ALA A 184 -7.90 -0.18 7.65
N TYR A 185 -8.55 0.73 8.34
CA TYR A 185 -9.99 0.71 8.53
C TYR A 185 -10.65 1.38 7.32
N ALA A 186 -11.62 0.70 6.73
CA ALA A 186 -12.34 1.17 5.57
C ALA A 186 -13.85 1.13 5.82
N PHE A 187 -14.58 2.10 5.26
CA PHE A 187 -16.03 2.19 5.37
C PHE A 187 -16.65 2.75 4.10
N ASN A 188 -17.85 2.26 3.76
CA ASN A 188 -18.63 2.77 2.64
C ASN A 188 -19.52 3.92 3.11
N LEU A 189 -19.59 4.98 2.28
CA LEU A 189 -20.49 6.11 2.43
C LEU A 189 -21.88 5.79 1.84
#